data_f831000307359dd861bdad377279ff80
#
_entry.id   f831000307359dd861bdad377279ff80
#
_cell.length_a   1.000
_cell.length_b   1.000
_cell.length_c   1.000
_cell.angle_alpha   90.00
_cell.angle_beta   90.00
_cell.angle_gamma   90.00
#
_symmetry.space_group_name_H-M   'P 1'
#
loop_
_entity.id
_entity.type
_entity.pdbx_description
1 polymer ?
#
loop_
_entity_poly.entity_id
_entity_poly.type
_entity_poly.pdbx_seq_one_letter_code
_entity_poly.pdbx_strand_id
1 'polypeptide(L)'
;MRTDEKARSKPVRKTLYFQAVENKDYGTKAYFFTDDEDNIYVHYQISISRIKTAAAIREARVWYSMANKLKQGDKVLAACVKREMNNCEYAEKSVYYNVDKILKICEE
;
A
#
# COMPACT_ATOMS: atom_id res chain seq x y z
N MET A 1 -8.69 -6.39 27.75
CA MET A 1 -8.44 -6.32 27.22
C MET A 1 -8.15 -6.17 26.15
N ARG A 2 -7.94 -5.85 25.76
CA ARG A 2 -7.91 -5.88 24.82
C ARG A 2 -6.87 -6.07 24.03
N THR A 3 -6.59 -6.85 23.46
CA THR A 3 -5.54 -7.29 22.66
C THR A 3 -5.67 -6.89 21.25
N ASP A 4 -6.86 -6.59 20.79
CA ASP A 4 -7.02 -6.14 19.43
C ASP A 4 -6.32 -4.83 19.20
N GLU A 5 -6.08 -4.07 20.21
CA GLU A 5 -5.34 -2.85 20.03
C GLU A 5 -3.94 -3.09 19.60
N LYS A 6 -3.37 -4.20 20.01
CA LYS A 6 -2.02 -4.49 19.60
C LYS A 6 -1.92 -4.94 18.19
N ALA A 7 -2.99 -5.47 17.67
CA ALA A 7 -2.97 -5.96 16.30
C ALA A 7 -2.97 -4.83 15.28
N ARG A 8 -3.29 -3.64 15.70
CA ARG A 8 -3.39 -2.53 14.78
C ARG A 8 -2.21 -1.62 14.90
N SER A 9 -1.58 -1.36 13.78
CA SER A 9 -0.54 -0.37 13.72
C SER A 9 -1.14 0.93 13.24
N LYS A 10 -0.70 2.02 13.81
CA LYS A 10 -1.15 3.31 13.35
C LYS A 10 -0.46 3.63 12.04
N PRO A 11 -1.17 4.24 11.10
CA PRO A 11 -0.52 4.64 9.86
C PRO A 11 0.57 5.65 10.11
N VAL A 12 1.63 5.53 9.34
CA VAL A 12 2.75 6.44 9.40
C VAL A 12 2.88 7.09 8.05
N ARG A 13 3.23 8.36 8.04
CA ARG A 13 3.45 9.07 6.79
C ARG A 13 4.87 8.85 6.34
N LYS A 14 5.02 8.48 5.08
CA LYS A 14 6.31 8.23 4.50
C LYS A 14 6.40 8.89 3.13
N THR A 15 7.58 9.35 2.79
CA THR A 15 7.86 9.82 1.45
C THR A 15 8.37 8.64 0.65
N LEU A 16 7.71 8.34 -0.44
CA LEU A 16 8.01 7.17 -1.24
C LEU A 16 8.15 7.55 -2.69
N TYR A 17 8.74 6.65 -3.46
CA TYR A 17 8.90 6.81 -4.90
C TYR A 17 8.22 5.67 -5.60
N PHE A 18 7.35 6.00 -6.53
CA PHE A 18 6.59 4.98 -7.25
C PHE A 18 7.51 4.22 -8.19
N GLN A 19 7.38 2.90 -8.22
CA GLN A 19 8.24 2.09 -9.07
C GLN A 19 7.48 1.42 -10.19
N ALA A 20 6.43 0.68 -9.87
CA ALA A 20 5.78 -0.12 -10.89
C ALA A 20 4.43 -0.60 -10.40
N VAL A 21 3.61 -1.03 -11.34
CA VAL A 21 2.37 -1.72 -11.02
C VAL A 21 2.40 -3.06 -11.76
N GLU A 22 1.99 -4.11 -11.07
CA GLU A 22 1.93 -5.44 -11.64
C GLU A 22 0.51 -5.96 -11.53
N ASN A 23 0.09 -6.66 -12.58
CA ASN A 23 -1.21 -7.30 -12.55
C ASN A 23 -1.07 -8.64 -11.87
N LYS A 24 -1.94 -8.89 -10.91
CA LYS A 24 -1.99 -10.16 -10.21
C LYS A 24 -3.27 -10.88 -10.58
N ASP A 25 -3.51 -12.03 -9.96
CA ASP A 25 -4.67 -12.83 -10.28
C ASP A 25 -5.95 -12.10 -9.93
N TYR A 26 -7.00 -12.43 -10.66
CA TYR A 26 -8.37 -11.99 -10.36
C TYR A 26 -8.54 -10.47 -10.39
N GLY A 27 -7.78 -9.80 -11.24
CA GLY A 27 -7.95 -8.37 -11.40
C GLY A 27 -7.32 -7.52 -10.31
N THR A 28 -6.54 -8.13 -9.45
CA THR A 28 -5.83 -7.39 -8.42
C THR A 28 -4.57 -6.78 -9.02
N LYS A 29 -4.27 -5.56 -8.60
CA LYS A 29 -3.04 -4.90 -9.03
C LYS A 29 -2.17 -4.63 -7.82
N ALA A 30 -0.89 -4.85 -7.97
CA ALA A 30 0.08 -4.54 -6.92
C ALA A 30 0.88 -3.33 -7.35
N TYR A 31 0.86 -2.30 -6.51
CA TYR A 31 1.59 -1.05 -6.75
C TYR A 31 2.80 -1.04 -5.84
N PHE A 32 3.98 -0.85 -6.41
CA PHE A 32 5.23 -0.94 -5.66
C PHE A 32 5.87 0.42 -5.54
N PHE A 33 6.37 0.71 -4.34
CA PHE A 33 7.03 1.96 -4.02
C PHE A 33 8.29 1.63 -3.24
N THR A 34 9.25 2.55 -3.26
CA THR A 34 10.45 2.41 -2.43
C THR A 34 10.68 3.69 -1.65
N ASP A 35 11.42 3.56 -0.56
CA ASP A 35 11.84 4.75 0.17
C ASP A 35 13.33 5.03 -0.13
N ASP A 36 13.92 5.97 0.59
CA ASP A 36 15.30 6.35 0.34
C ASP A 36 16.28 5.25 0.65
N GLU A 37 15.86 4.27 1.41
CA GLU A 37 16.74 3.17 1.78
C GLU A 37 16.44 1.91 1.00
N ASP A 38 15.65 2.05 -0.07
CA ASP A 38 15.28 0.93 -0.94
C ASP A 38 14.40 -0.11 -0.28
N ASN A 39 13.76 0.24 0.80
CA ASN A 39 12.72 -0.62 1.36
C ASN A 39 11.51 -0.61 0.44
N ILE A 40 10.87 -1.76 0.32
CA ILE A 40 9.76 -1.91 -0.61
C ILE A 40 8.45 -1.78 0.13
N TYR A 41 7.56 -0.98 -0.44
CA TYR A 41 6.22 -0.77 0.06
C TYR A 41 5.25 -1.19 -1.03
N VAL A 42 4.14 -1.79 -0.64
CA VAL A 42 3.23 -2.31 -1.64
C VAL A 42 1.79 -1.95 -1.29
N HIS A 43 0.98 -1.75 -2.32
CA HIS A 43 -0.46 -1.60 -2.17
C HIS A 43 -1.14 -2.57 -3.12
N TYR A 44 -2.00 -3.43 -2.57
CA TYR A 44 -2.78 -4.35 -3.39
C TYR A 44 -4.16 -3.78 -3.55
N GLN A 45 -4.58 -3.58 -4.80
CA GLN A 45 -5.87 -2.99 -5.09
C GLN A 45 -6.73 -3.96 -5.88
N ILE A 46 -7.83 -4.34 -5.29
CA ILE A 46 -8.80 -5.22 -5.95
C ILE A 46 -9.60 -4.38 -6.94
N SER A 47 -10.00 -5.00 -8.06
CA SER A 47 -10.79 -4.27 -9.05
C SER A 47 -12.13 -3.88 -8.43
N ILE A 48 -12.64 -2.74 -8.86
CA ILE A 48 -13.86 -2.18 -8.27
C ILE A 48 -15.02 -3.14 -8.43
N SER A 49 -15.08 -3.87 -9.52
CA SER A 49 -16.19 -4.78 -9.76
C SER A 49 -16.25 -5.91 -8.72
N ARG A 50 -15.18 -6.15 -8.00
CA ARG A 50 -15.14 -7.21 -7.01
C ARG A 50 -15.31 -6.71 -5.59
N ILE A 51 -15.42 -5.40 -5.41
CA ILE A 51 -15.56 -4.81 -4.09
C ILE A 51 -17.06 -4.73 -3.76
N LYS A 52 -17.39 -5.07 -2.51
CA LYS A 52 -18.78 -5.24 -2.16
C LYS A 52 -19.35 -4.14 -1.29
N THR A 53 -18.54 -3.29 -0.71
CA THR A 53 -19.06 -2.24 0.15
C THR A 53 -18.86 -0.89 -0.52
N ALA A 54 -19.79 0.02 -0.27
CA ALA A 54 -19.73 1.34 -0.85
C ALA A 54 -18.50 2.11 -0.35
N ALA A 55 -18.15 1.92 0.91
CA ALA A 55 -17.01 2.62 1.47
C ALA A 55 -15.72 2.17 0.79
N ALA A 56 -15.57 0.86 0.60
CA ALA A 56 -14.36 0.35 -0.05
C ALA A 56 -14.30 0.76 -1.51
N ILE A 57 -15.45 0.86 -2.17
CA ILE A 57 -15.45 1.33 -3.55
C ILE A 57 -14.99 2.77 -3.63
N ARG A 58 -15.44 3.60 -2.70
CA ARG A 58 -15.00 4.99 -2.68
C ARG A 58 -13.50 5.10 -2.48
N GLU A 59 -12.98 4.29 -1.57
CA GLU A 59 -11.54 4.31 -1.33
C GLU A 59 -10.77 3.84 -2.56
N ALA A 60 -11.29 2.82 -3.23
CA ALA A 60 -10.65 2.34 -4.44
C ALA A 60 -10.63 3.40 -5.53
N ARG A 61 -11.73 4.15 -5.66
CA ARG A 61 -11.78 5.21 -6.65
C ARG A 61 -10.77 6.31 -6.35
N VAL A 62 -10.62 6.66 -5.08
CA VAL A 62 -9.62 7.63 -4.71
C VAL A 62 -8.23 7.11 -5.04
N TRP A 63 -7.97 5.84 -4.72
CA TRP A 63 -6.68 5.25 -5.04
C TRP A 63 -6.39 5.33 -6.54
N TYR A 64 -7.35 4.90 -7.36
CA TYR A 64 -7.12 4.89 -8.79
C TYR A 64 -6.94 6.29 -9.34
N SER A 65 -7.66 7.27 -8.80
CA SER A 65 -7.52 8.63 -9.31
C SER A 65 -6.14 9.19 -9.04
N MET A 66 -5.50 8.78 -7.94
CA MET A 66 -4.14 9.22 -7.65
C MET A 66 -3.14 8.36 -8.40
N ALA A 67 -3.34 7.05 -8.38
CA ALA A 67 -2.35 6.14 -8.94
C ALA A 67 -2.24 6.27 -10.45
N ASN A 68 -3.34 6.60 -11.12
CA ASN A 68 -3.29 6.76 -12.57
C ASN A 68 -2.42 7.92 -13.02
N LYS A 69 -2.09 8.80 -12.11
CA LYS A 69 -1.23 9.94 -12.44
C LYS A 69 0.24 9.65 -12.22
N LEU A 70 0.57 8.49 -11.65
CA LEU A 70 1.94 8.21 -11.25
C LEU A 70 2.75 7.68 -12.41
N LYS A 71 4.01 8.10 -12.43
CA LYS A 71 5.01 7.58 -13.34
C LYS A 71 6.17 7.09 -12.51
N GLN A 72 6.94 6.17 -13.07
CA GLN A 72 8.07 5.63 -12.34
C GLN A 72 8.98 6.75 -11.86
N GLY A 73 9.31 6.70 -10.59
CA GLY A 73 10.15 7.70 -9.98
C GLY A 73 9.42 8.85 -9.33
N ASP A 74 8.10 8.94 -9.53
CA ASP A 74 7.34 10.03 -8.91
C ASP A 74 7.37 9.91 -7.41
N LYS A 75 7.49 11.06 -6.76
CA LYS A 75 7.59 11.15 -5.33
C LYS A 75 6.21 11.40 -4.75
N VAL A 76 5.86 10.63 -3.75
CA VAL A 76 4.55 10.76 -3.11
C VAL A 76 4.70 10.78 -1.61
N LEU A 77 3.73 11.41 -0.95
CA LEU A 77 3.55 11.28 0.48
C LEU A 77 2.45 10.27 0.69
N ALA A 78 2.74 9.21 1.42
CA ALA A 78 1.80 8.11 1.58
C ALA A 78 1.61 7.77 3.04
N ALA A 79 0.43 7.26 3.36
CA ALA A 79 0.15 6.70 4.67
C ALA A 79 0.40 5.21 4.57
N CYS A 80 1.24 4.70 5.45
CA CYS A 80 1.70 3.33 5.39
C CYS A 80 1.45 2.62 6.70
N VAL A 81 1.21 1.32 6.62
CA VAL A 81 0.96 0.51 7.80
C VAL A 81 2.01 -0.60 7.81
N LYS A 82 2.67 -0.73 8.93
CA LYS A 82 3.66 -1.77 9.10
C LYS A 82 2.97 -3.11 9.30
N ARG A 83 3.44 -4.11 8.62
CA ARG A 83 2.91 -5.46 8.74
C ARG A 83 4.04 -6.42 9.07
N GLU A 84 3.75 -7.35 9.94
CA GLU A 84 4.68 -8.43 10.25
C GLU A 84 4.09 -9.72 9.77
N MET A 85 4.87 -10.46 9.03
CA MET A 85 4.47 -11.79 8.64
C MET A 85 5.18 -12.79 9.53
N ASN A 86 4.40 -13.58 10.22
CA ASN A 86 4.94 -14.71 10.95
C ASN A 86 4.90 -15.89 10.03
N ASN A 87 6.00 -16.14 9.38
CA ASN A 87 6.06 -17.30 8.52
C ASN A 87 6.98 -18.30 9.17
N CYS A 88 6.37 -19.25 9.84
CA CYS A 88 7.13 -20.21 10.61
C CYS A 88 8.05 -21.03 9.80
N GLU A 89 7.72 -21.23 8.54
CA GLU A 89 8.51 -22.14 7.74
C GLU A 89 9.90 -21.62 7.48
N TYR A 90 10.02 -20.32 7.47
CA TYR A 90 11.31 -19.72 7.15
C TYR A 90 12.01 -19.20 8.36
N ALA A 91 11.45 -19.41 9.51
CA ALA A 91 12.08 -19.10 10.77
C ALA A 91 12.48 -17.64 10.94
N GLU A 92 12.12 -16.79 10.02
CA GLU A 92 12.44 -15.39 10.14
C GLU A 92 11.20 -14.57 10.00
N LYS A 93 11.17 -13.50 10.75
CA LYS A 93 10.09 -12.57 10.62
C LYS A 93 10.34 -11.67 9.43
N SER A 94 9.37 -11.56 8.59
CA SER A 94 9.41 -10.58 7.53
C SER A 94 8.59 -9.39 7.94
N VAL A 95 9.20 -8.23 7.89
CA VAL A 95 8.50 -7.00 8.16
C VAL A 95 8.40 -6.25 6.85
N TYR A 96 7.20 -5.87 6.51
CA TYR A 96 7.01 -5.10 5.30
C TYR A 96 5.94 -4.06 5.54
N TYR A 97 5.83 -3.13 4.62
CA TYR A 97 4.89 -2.05 4.76
C TYR A 97 3.89 -2.08 3.64
N ASN A 98 2.63 -1.88 4.00
CA ASN A 98 1.58 -1.66 3.02
C ASN A 98 1.33 -0.18 2.91
N VAL A 99 1.15 0.28 1.69
CA VAL A 99 0.70 1.64 1.46
C VAL A 99 -0.81 1.63 1.59
N ASP A 100 -1.32 2.40 2.54
CA ASP A 100 -2.75 2.47 2.74
C ASP A 100 -3.39 3.44 1.77
N LYS A 101 -2.82 4.63 1.65
CA LYS A 101 -3.33 5.61 0.70
C LYS A 101 -2.24 6.58 0.33
N ILE A 102 -2.41 7.19 -0.83
CA ILE A 102 -1.53 8.25 -1.28
C ILE A 102 -2.15 9.57 -0.84
N LEU A 103 -1.42 10.31 -0.03
CA LEU A 103 -1.92 11.57 0.51
C LEU A 103 -1.68 12.71 -0.46
N LYS A 104 -0.56 12.65 -1.18
CA LYS A 104 -0.18 13.75 -2.04
C LYS A 104 0.86 13.27 -3.02
N ILE A 105 0.77 13.72 -4.26
CA ILE A 105 1.82 13.51 -5.24
C ILE A 105 2.68 14.75 -5.21
N CYS A 106 3.95 14.59 -4.90
CA CYS A 106 4.86 15.70 -4.76
C CYS A 106 5.32 16.14 -6.14
N GLU A 107 5.28 17.40 -6.40
CA GLU A 107 5.75 17.94 -7.66
C GLU A 107 6.96 18.78 -7.38
N GLU A 108 7.88 18.77 -8.31
CA GLU A 108 9.08 19.55 -8.15
C GLU A 108 8.99 20.91 -8.76
#